data_cf1f32815336f9b8712cc399d5e6c314
#
_entry.id   cf1f32815336f9b8712cc399d5e6c314
#
_cell.length_a   1.000
_cell.length_b   1.000
_cell.length_c   1.000
_cell.angle_alpha   90.00
_cell.angle_beta   90.00
_cell.angle_gamma   90.00
#
_symmetry.space_group_name_H-M   'P 1'
#
loop_
_entity.id
_entity.type
_entity.pdbx_description
1 polymer ?
#
loop_
_entity_poly.entity_id
_entity_poly.type
_entity_poly.pdbx_seq_one_letter_code
_entity_poly.pdbx_strand_id
1 'polypeptide(L)'
;MFFRILILLLMSISCLAQDASVFKPDSVKRRLHSLNINRLLKVDGHLDEGEWNRAPSSLPFTQIEPFQGKAALHPTRTKVLFNRQYLYIGIWAFDSLGKKAIRATDFSRDFSIRSHDYIGVSFDGFNDQRNAMAFFTNAYGVQRDQLVFDDYFTDLDWDALWRVRTHRGDSGWMAEIAIPWQTLRYPKTSDSVQSWGFNIIRNRRLSNETTAFSPFPRSFKFTRMDYAGMLEGLEPPPPRPNIRLQPYVLGSYDRYKNFPASVVPEQNKMVTGGEIKWAINPNNILDLTFN
;
A
#
# COMPACT_ATOMS: atom_id res chain seq x y z
N MET A 1 -56.90 2.64 -26.94
CA MET A 1 -56.17 3.90 -26.65
C MET A 1 -55.79 4.01 -25.16
N PHE A 2 -56.69 3.72 -24.21
CA PHE A 2 -56.43 3.75 -22.77
C PHE A 2 -55.30 2.83 -22.28
N PHE A 3 -55.13 1.64 -22.86
CA PHE A 3 -54.09 0.66 -22.44
C PHE A 3 -52.67 1.11 -22.79
N ARG A 4 -52.47 1.84 -23.87
CA ARG A 4 -51.16 2.41 -24.28
C ARG A 4 -50.74 3.59 -23.40
N ILE A 5 -51.69 4.38 -22.91
CA ILE A 5 -51.43 5.50 -22.00
C ILE A 5 -51.05 4.99 -20.60
N LEU A 6 -51.65 3.89 -20.15
CA LEU A 6 -51.33 3.27 -18.87
C LEU A 6 -49.91 2.69 -18.84
N ILE A 7 -49.42 2.10 -19.95
CA ILE A 7 -48.05 1.59 -20.08
C ILE A 7 -47.02 2.74 -20.09
N LEU A 8 -47.34 3.87 -20.74
CA LEU A 8 -46.50 5.05 -20.73
C LEU A 8 -46.40 5.72 -19.32
N LEU A 9 -47.50 5.70 -18.56
CA LEU A 9 -47.48 6.19 -17.17
C LEU A 9 -46.69 5.27 -16.23
N LEU A 10 -46.71 3.96 -16.42
CA LEU A 10 -45.90 3.02 -15.64
C LEU A 10 -44.42 3.09 -15.96
N MET A 11 -44.03 3.45 -17.18
CA MET A 11 -42.61 3.68 -17.53
C MET A 11 -42.06 5.00 -16.97
N SER A 12 -42.87 6.00 -16.71
CA SER A 12 -42.41 7.27 -16.13
C SER A 12 -42.17 7.21 -14.61
N ILE A 13 -42.69 6.18 -13.91
CA ILE A 13 -42.46 6.00 -12.47
C ILE A 13 -41.10 5.34 -12.20
N SER A 14 -40.50 4.67 -13.16
CA SER A 14 -39.21 4.00 -13.01
C SER A 14 -38.00 4.95 -13.03
N CYS A 15 -38.18 6.23 -13.30
CA CYS A 15 -37.11 7.21 -13.45
C CYS A 15 -36.88 8.08 -12.19
N LEU A 16 -37.58 7.81 -11.09
CA LEU A 16 -37.40 8.54 -9.82
C LEU A 16 -36.54 7.82 -8.79
N ALA A 17 -35.81 6.82 -9.20
CA ALA A 17 -34.90 6.11 -8.30
C ALA A 17 -33.48 6.30 -8.72
N GLN A 18 -32.82 7.20 -8.10
CA GLN A 18 -31.45 7.12 -7.60
C GLN A 18 -30.87 8.53 -7.39
N ASP A 19 -31.28 9.17 -6.34
CA ASP A 19 -30.34 10.04 -5.61
C ASP A 19 -29.32 9.10 -4.94
N ALA A 20 -28.42 8.56 -5.74
CA ALA A 20 -27.19 8.01 -5.19
C ALA A 20 -26.46 9.20 -4.57
N SER A 21 -26.64 9.37 -3.26
CA SER A 21 -25.92 10.41 -2.52
C SER A 21 -24.45 10.28 -2.87
N VAL A 22 -23.93 11.24 -3.64
CA VAL A 22 -22.52 11.27 -3.99
C VAL A 22 -21.76 11.32 -2.69
N PHE A 23 -20.91 10.32 -2.46
CA PHE A 23 -20.09 10.28 -1.27
C PHE A 23 -19.26 11.56 -1.19
N LYS A 24 -19.36 12.26 -0.06
CA LYS A 24 -18.54 13.42 0.25
C LYS A 24 -17.47 12.99 1.26
N PRO A 25 -16.19 13.13 0.92
CA PRO A 25 -15.11 12.93 1.87
C PRO A 25 -15.25 13.84 3.09
N ASP A 26 -14.54 13.47 4.16
CA ASP A 26 -14.50 14.28 5.38
C ASP A 26 -14.02 15.72 5.05
N SER A 27 -14.73 16.72 5.57
CA SER A 27 -14.37 18.14 5.37
C SER A 27 -13.06 18.53 6.07
N VAL A 28 -12.68 17.76 7.10
CA VAL A 28 -11.42 17.90 7.83
C VAL A 28 -10.59 16.66 7.62
N LYS A 29 -9.35 16.81 7.18
CA LYS A 29 -8.42 15.69 7.00
C LYS A 29 -8.22 14.93 8.30
N ARG A 30 -8.32 13.61 8.26
CA ARG A 30 -8.01 12.73 9.39
C ARG A 30 -6.53 12.83 9.72
N ARG A 31 -6.20 12.76 11.01
CA ARG A 31 -4.85 12.92 11.51
C ARG A 31 -4.43 11.69 12.31
N LEU A 32 -3.18 11.30 12.15
CA LEU A 32 -2.52 10.29 12.95
C LEU A 32 -1.17 10.83 13.41
N HIS A 33 -0.92 10.83 14.71
CA HIS A 33 0.37 11.24 15.25
C HIS A 33 1.32 10.06 15.33
N SER A 34 2.54 10.25 14.86
CA SER A 34 3.63 9.31 15.02
C SER A 34 4.30 9.46 16.39
N LEU A 35 4.93 8.41 16.88
CA LEU A 35 5.68 8.44 18.14
C LEU A 35 7.17 8.16 17.86
N ASN A 36 8.02 9.08 18.32
CA ASN A 36 9.47 8.89 18.29
C ASN A 36 9.91 7.84 19.33
N ILE A 37 10.77 6.93 18.92
CA ILE A 37 11.34 5.88 19.78
C ILE A 37 12.86 5.85 19.68
N ASN A 38 13.54 5.49 20.76
CA ASN A 38 15.00 5.55 20.85
C ASN A 38 15.72 4.24 20.51
N ARG A 39 14.97 3.18 20.15
CA ARG A 39 15.55 1.87 19.84
C ARG A 39 15.10 1.34 18.48
N LEU A 40 15.78 0.32 18.02
CA LEU A 40 15.34 -0.49 16.89
C LEU A 40 14.28 -1.49 17.37
N LEU A 41 13.21 -1.65 16.58
CA LEU A 41 12.26 -2.73 16.78
C LEU A 41 12.70 -3.98 16.02
N LYS A 42 12.34 -5.13 16.56
CA LYS A 42 12.50 -6.41 15.87
C LYS A 42 11.26 -6.63 15.02
N VAL A 43 11.41 -6.48 13.72
CA VAL A 43 10.31 -6.72 12.78
C VAL A 43 10.08 -8.22 12.67
N ASP A 44 9.14 -8.77 13.43
CA ASP A 44 8.79 -10.20 13.45
C ASP A 44 7.30 -10.48 13.22
N GLY A 45 6.49 -9.43 13.08
CA GLY A 45 5.06 -9.50 12.79
C GLY A 45 4.19 -9.52 14.04
N HIS A 46 4.78 -9.47 15.22
CA HIS A 46 4.08 -9.29 16.49
C HIS A 46 4.19 -7.82 16.91
N LEU A 47 3.09 -7.23 17.31
CA LEU A 47 3.02 -5.84 17.72
C LEU A 47 2.86 -5.75 19.22
N ASP A 48 3.78 -6.41 19.95
CA ASP A 48 3.74 -6.62 21.40
C ASP A 48 4.77 -5.76 22.17
N GLU A 49 5.66 -5.04 21.45
CA GLU A 49 6.56 -4.11 22.12
C GLU A 49 5.79 -2.97 22.81
N GLY A 50 6.29 -2.56 23.97
CA GLY A 50 5.68 -1.51 24.79
C GLY A 50 5.50 -0.17 24.07
N GLU A 51 6.30 0.10 23.03
CA GLU A 51 6.21 1.29 22.18
C GLU A 51 4.89 1.33 21.41
N TRP A 52 4.44 0.19 20.91
CA TRP A 52 3.14 0.10 20.24
C TRP A 52 1.99 0.46 21.19
N ASN A 53 2.09 0.12 22.46
CA ASN A 53 1.04 0.46 23.44
C ASN A 53 0.94 1.96 23.67
N ARG A 54 2.08 2.69 23.66
CA ARG A 54 2.14 4.14 23.91
C ARG A 54 1.74 5.00 22.71
N ALA A 55 1.90 4.47 21.50
CA ALA A 55 1.60 5.22 20.28
C ALA A 55 0.10 5.47 20.11
N PRO A 56 -0.28 6.66 19.61
CA PRO A 56 -1.66 6.97 19.23
C PRO A 56 -2.17 6.00 18.18
N SER A 57 -3.44 5.64 18.28
CA SER A 57 -4.12 4.81 17.28
C SER A 57 -4.80 5.66 16.22
N SER A 58 -4.90 5.12 15.00
CA SER A 58 -5.74 5.70 13.97
C SER A 58 -7.21 5.77 14.40
N LEU A 59 -7.94 6.69 13.80
CA LEU A 59 -9.41 6.66 13.79
C LEU A 59 -9.91 5.37 13.11
N PRO A 60 -11.16 4.95 13.39
CA PRO A 60 -11.77 3.82 12.71
C PRO A 60 -11.80 4.03 11.19
N PHE A 61 -11.56 2.95 10.44
CA PHE A 61 -11.60 2.98 8.98
C PHE A 61 -13.04 3.07 8.48
N THR A 62 -13.18 3.63 7.29
CA THR A 62 -14.46 3.80 6.59
C THR A 62 -14.49 2.92 5.34
N GLN A 63 -15.63 2.32 5.05
CA GLN A 63 -15.80 1.52 3.83
C GLN A 63 -15.74 2.41 2.58
N ILE A 64 -14.99 1.92 1.61
CA ILE A 64 -15.00 2.37 0.22
C ILE A 64 -15.93 1.46 -0.57
N GLU A 65 -15.86 0.15 -0.30
CA GLU A 65 -16.72 -0.89 -0.89
C GLU A 65 -17.13 -1.90 0.17
N PRO A 66 -18.30 -2.51 0.05
CA PRO A 66 -19.37 -2.27 -0.93
C PRO A 66 -20.23 -1.03 -0.59
N PHE A 67 -20.25 -0.59 0.69
CA PHE A 67 -21.13 0.47 1.18
C PHE A 67 -20.34 1.72 1.52
N GLN A 68 -20.07 2.53 0.50
CA GLN A 68 -19.24 3.72 0.61
C GLN A 68 -19.70 4.66 1.75
N GLY A 69 -18.78 5.06 2.60
CA GLY A 69 -19.04 5.97 3.72
C GLY A 69 -19.56 5.30 4.99
N LYS A 70 -19.86 3.99 4.97
CA LYS A 70 -20.26 3.25 6.16
C LYS A 70 -19.03 2.89 7.03
N ALA A 71 -19.28 2.60 8.31
CA ALA A 71 -18.28 2.06 9.20
C ALA A 71 -17.75 0.70 8.68
N ALA A 72 -16.48 0.43 8.88
CA ALA A 72 -15.88 -0.87 8.56
C ALA A 72 -16.58 -1.99 9.37
N LEU A 73 -16.95 -3.07 8.71
CA LEU A 73 -17.50 -4.28 9.36
C LEU A 73 -16.36 -5.05 10.08
N HIS A 74 -15.19 -5.03 9.47
CA HIS A 74 -13.99 -5.66 10.01
C HIS A 74 -12.98 -4.57 10.40
N PRO A 75 -12.87 -4.23 11.70
CA PRO A 75 -12.06 -3.11 12.15
C PRO A 75 -10.59 -3.25 11.74
N THR A 76 -9.98 -2.13 11.45
CA THR A 76 -8.52 -2.02 11.26
C THR A 76 -8.01 -0.93 12.19
N ARG A 77 -6.91 -1.21 12.86
CA ARG A 77 -6.19 -0.26 13.71
C ARG A 77 -4.78 -0.11 13.18
N THR A 78 -4.27 1.10 13.17
CA THR A 78 -2.88 1.36 12.84
C THR A 78 -2.24 2.33 13.80
N LYS A 79 -0.94 2.15 13.99
CA LYS A 79 -0.08 3.03 14.77
C LYS A 79 1.23 3.24 14.01
N VAL A 80 1.85 4.39 14.20
CA VAL A 80 3.10 4.74 13.53
C VAL A 80 4.15 5.14 14.55
N LEU A 81 5.32 4.51 14.45
CA LEU A 81 6.51 4.81 15.23
C LEU A 81 7.64 5.22 14.30
N PHE A 82 8.62 5.94 14.80
CA PHE A 82 9.83 6.19 14.04
C PHE A 82 11.03 6.33 14.95
N ASN A 83 12.22 6.12 14.38
CA ASN A 83 13.49 6.45 14.99
C ASN A 83 14.42 7.09 13.92
N ARG A 84 15.69 7.25 14.21
CA ARG A 84 16.66 7.84 13.27
C ARG A 84 16.89 7.02 11.99
N GLN A 85 16.48 5.76 11.94
CA GLN A 85 16.78 4.85 10.81
C GLN A 85 15.53 4.44 10.04
N TYR A 86 14.40 4.27 10.74
CA TYR A 86 13.19 3.67 10.18
C TYR A 86 11.93 4.42 10.57
N LEU A 87 10.98 4.37 9.66
CA LEU A 87 9.56 4.58 9.91
C LEU A 87 8.91 3.19 10.07
N TYR A 88 8.21 2.96 11.19
CA TYR A 88 7.52 1.71 11.49
C TYR A 88 6.01 1.91 11.46
N ILE A 89 5.31 0.97 10.84
CA ILE A 89 3.86 0.95 10.80
C ILE A 89 3.36 -0.39 11.32
N GLY A 90 2.60 -0.35 12.40
CA GLY A 90 1.91 -1.50 12.97
C GLY A 90 0.45 -1.48 12.59
N ILE A 91 -0.06 -2.58 12.04
CA ILE A 91 -1.43 -2.69 11.57
C ILE A 91 -2.08 -3.96 12.10
N TRP A 92 -3.21 -3.81 12.78
CA TRP A 92 -4.08 -4.89 13.24
C TRP A 92 -5.30 -4.95 12.34
N ALA A 93 -5.41 -5.98 11.54
CA ALA A 93 -6.54 -6.25 10.66
C ALA A 93 -7.45 -7.29 11.33
N PHE A 94 -8.39 -6.81 12.16
CA PHE A 94 -9.28 -7.69 12.91
C PHE A 94 -10.27 -8.42 12.01
N ASP A 95 -10.55 -9.66 12.35
CA ASP A 95 -11.51 -10.51 11.67
C ASP A 95 -12.04 -11.57 12.65
N SER A 96 -13.35 -11.67 12.77
CA SER A 96 -14.00 -12.65 13.66
C SER A 96 -13.80 -14.11 13.22
N LEU A 97 -13.52 -14.34 11.93
CA LEU A 97 -13.18 -15.65 11.37
C LEU A 97 -11.67 -15.96 11.45
N GLY A 98 -10.88 -14.97 11.89
CA GLY A 98 -9.44 -15.10 12.03
C GLY A 98 -8.75 -15.51 10.73
N LYS A 99 -7.75 -16.36 10.85
CA LYS A 99 -6.96 -16.89 9.70
C LYS A 99 -7.80 -17.62 8.66
N LYS A 100 -9.01 -18.11 8.99
CA LYS A 100 -9.90 -18.80 8.06
C LYS A 100 -10.49 -17.86 7.00
N ALA A 101 -10.60 -16.56 7.31
CA ALA A 101 -11.08 -15.55 6.38
C ALA A 101 -10.07 -15.19 5.28
N ILE A 102 -8.79 -15.40 5.54
CA ILE A 102 -7.69 -14.94 4.67
C ILE A 102 -7.77 -15.59 3.29
N ARG A 103 -7.70 -14.77 2.25
CA ARG A 103 -7.60 -15.15 0.85
C ARG A 103 -6.33 -14.57 0.27
N ALA A 104 -5.33 -15.42 0.04
CA ALA A 104 -4.08 -15.05 -0.63
C ALA A 104 -3.54 -16.29 -1.33
N THR A 105 -3.40 -16.23 -2.65
CA THR A 105 -3.07 -17.37 -3.52
C THR A 105 -1.76 -17.18 -4.29
N ASP A 106 -1.21 -15.95 -4.28
CA ASP A 106 0.04 -15.61 -4.93
C ASP A 106 1.05 -15.17 -3.88
N PHE A 107 2.24 -15.77 -3.91
CA PHE A 107 3.34 -15.51 -2.99
C PHE A 107 4.54 -14.86 -3.70
N SER A 108 4.35 -14.46 -4.96
CA SER A 108 5.37 -13.74 -5.72
C SER A 108 5.39 -12.26 -5.31
N ARG A 109 6.58 -11.65 -5.32
CA ARG A 109 6.70 -10.19 -5.22
C ARG A 109 5.82 -9.54 -6.29
N ASP A 110 5.28 -8.38 -6.01
CA ASP A 110 4.38 -7.62 -6.88
C ASP A 110 3.06 -8.33 -7.21
N PHE A 111 2.60 -9.14 -6.25
CA PHE A 111 1.34 -9.88 -6.32
C PHE A 111 0.16 -9.02 -6.81
N SER A 112 -0.82 -9.67 -7.46
CA SER A 112 -2.04 -9.00 -7.88
C SER A 112 -2.93 -8.64 -6.68
N ILE A 113 -3.16 -7.34 -6.45
CA ILE A 113 -4.03 -6.85 -5.37
C ILE A 113 -5.51 -7.24 -5.54
N ARG A 114 -5.93 -7.64 -6.76
CA ARG A 114 -7.34 -7.93 -7.06
C ARG A 114 -7.86 -9.22 -6.40
N SER A 115 -6.97 -10.15 -6.12
CA SER A 115 -7.34 -11.52 -5.69
C SER A 115 -7.04 -11.79 -4.22
N HIS A 116 -6.51 -10.82 -3.48
CA HIS A 116 -5.92 -11.03 -2.18
C HIS A 116 -6.53 -10.16 -1.09
N ASP A 117 -6.48 -10.69 0.16
CA ASP A 117 -6.48 -9.84 1.34
C ASP A 117 -5.16 -9.08 1.36
N TYR A 118 -5.24 -7.76 1.39
CA TYR A 118 -4.05 -6.94 1.44
C TYR A 118 -4.25 -5.69 2.29
N ILE A 119 -3.14 -5.12 2.70
CA ILE A 119 -3.02 -3.78 3.23
C ILE A 119 -2.12 -2.99 2.30
N GLY A 120 -2.52 -1.76 1.98
CA GLY A 120 -1.69 -0.78 1.30
C GLY A 120 -1.50 0.45 2.17
N VAL A 121 -0.28 0.98 2.19
CA VAL A 121 0.07 2.23 2.87
C VAL A 121 0.62 3.19 1.83
N SER A 122 0.13 4.43 1.80
CA SER A 122 0.62 5.47 0.91
C SER A 122 1.10 6.70 1.67
N PHE A 123 2.18 7.29 1.14
CA PHE A 123 2.79 8.50 1.68
C PHE A 123 3.01 9.54 0.59
N ASP A 124 2.68 10.78 0.90
CA ASP A 124 3.11 11.97 0.19
C ASP A 124 4.07 12.74 1.10
N GLY A 125 5.37 12.47 0.96
CA GLY A 125 6.42 13.09 1.77
C GLY A 125 6.70 14.54 1.39
N PHE A 126 6.29 14.99 0.20
CA PHE A 126 6.39 16.39 -0.23
C PHE A 126 5.17 17.22 0.17
N ASN A 127 4.08 16.55 0.57
CA ASN A 127 2.78 17.15 0.86
C ASN A 127 2.26 18.00 -0.31
N ASP A 128 2.52 17.53 -1.54
CA ASP A 128 2.13 18.19 -2.79
C ASP A 128 0.75 17.72 -3.29
N GLN A 129 0.17 16.70 -2.65
CA GLN A 129 -1.12 16.09 -2.93
C GLN A 129 -1.24 15.46 -4.33
N ARG A 130 -0.12 15.23 -5.01
CA ARG A 130 -0.06 14.72 -6.40
C ARG A 130 0.77 13.45 -6.53
N ASN A 131 1.79 13.30 -5.71
CA ASN A 131 2.74 12.21 -5.81
C ASN A 131 2.64 11.29 -4.58
N ALA A 132 2.76 9.99 -4.78
CA ALA A 132 2.70 9.03 -3.70
C ALA A 132 3.74 7.92 -3.83
N MET A 133 4.25 7.49 -2.70
CA MET A 133 4.94 6.21 -2.52
C MET A 133 3.94 5.25 -1.89
N ALA A 134 3.72 4.09 -2.49
CA ALA A 134 2.78 3.12 -1.96
C ALA A 134 3.42 1.75 -1.77
N PHE A 135 3.13 1.16 -0.61
CA PHE A 135 3.66 -0.12 -0.14
C PHE A 135 2.50 -1.03 0.19
N PHE A 136 2.51 -2.24 -0.35
CA PHE A 136 1.44 -3.21 -0.14
C PHE A 136 2.01 -4.50 0.42
N THR A 137 1.24 -5.13 1.28
CA THR A 137 1.53 -6.48 1.74
C THR A 137 0.24 -7.29 1.85
N ASN A 138 0.33 -8.59 1.57
CA ASN A 138 -0.73 -9.52 1.89
C ASN A 138 -0.53 -10.13 3.29
N ALA A 139 -1.46 -10.98 3.73
CA ALA A 139 -1.40 -11.60 5.04
C ALA A 139 -0.24 -12.60 5.23
N TYR A 140 0.56 -12.85 4.21
CA TYR A 140 1.76 -13.70 4.24
C TYR A 140 3.06 -12.90 4.16
N GLY A 141 2.97 -11.55 4.19
CA GLY A 141 4.15 -10.70 4.18
C GLY A 141 4.81 -10.55 2.81
N VAL A 142 4.08 -10.88 1.74
CA VAL A 142 4.56 -10.63 0.37
C VAL A 142 4.49 -9.14 0.10
N GLN A 143 5.52 -8.61 -0.55
CA GLN A 143 5.70 -7.20 -0.82
C GLN A 143 5.27 -6.83 -2.24
N ARG A 144 4.71 -5.64 -2.37
CA ARG A 144 4.52 -4.92 -3.61
C ARG A 144 4.68 -3.44 -3.32
N ASP A 145 5.37 -2.74 -4.17
CA ASP A 145 5.60 -1.31 -4.07
C ASP A 145 5.36 -0.61 -5.40
N GLN A 146 5.11 0.68 -5.36
CA GLN A 146 4.90 1.50 -6.55
C GLN A 146 5.08 2.98 -6.23
N LEU A 147 5.46 3.75 -7.26
CA LEU A 147 5.35 5.19 -7.24
C LEU A 147 4.11 5.64 -8.02
N VAL A 148 3.53 6.74 -7.61
CA VAL A 148 2.44 7.38 -8.32
C VAL A 148 2.82 8.83 -8.55
N PHE A 149 2.65 9.29 -9.78
CA PHE A 149 2.92 10.65 -10.20
C PHE A 149 1.64 11.27 -10.77
N ASP A 150 1.42 12.52 -10.41
CA ASP A 150 0.27 13.31 -10.87
C ASP A 150 -1.08 12.59 -10.67
N ASP A 151 -1.23 11.86 -9.55
CA ASP A 151 -2.42 11.07 -9.19
C ASP A 151 -2.80 9.94 -10.17
N TYR A 152 -2.14 9.85 -11.31
CA TYR A 152 -2.55 9.00 -12.42
C TYR A 152 -1.48 7.98 -12.84
N PHE A 153 -0.28 8.43 -13.12
CA PHE A 153 0.80 7.57 -13.60
C PHE A 153 1.34 6.71 -12.47
N THR A 154 1.41 5.41 -12.71
CA THR A 154 1.91 4.44 -11.72
C THR A 154 3.13 3.74 -12.29
N ASP A 155 4.25 3.89 -11.63
CA ASP A 155 5.48 3.13 -11.86
C ASP A 155 5.45 1.89 -10.95
N LEU A 156 5.32 0.71 -11.56
CA LEU A 156 5.30 -0.59 -10.89
C LEU A 156 6.69 -1.24 -10.84
N ASP A 157 7.63 -0.71 -11.60
CA ASP A 157 9.00 -1.22 -11.68
C ASP A 157 9.89 -0.63 -10.59
N TRP A 158 9.33 0.27 -9.79
CA TRP A 158 10.02 0.81 -8.63
C TRP A 158 10.14 -0.21 -7.51
N ASP A 159 11.36 -0.65 -7.26
CA ASP A 159 11.73 -1.56 -6.18
C ASP A 159 12.21 -0.81 -4.94
N ALA A 160 11.38 -0.74 -3.93
CA ALA A 160 11.71 -0.15 -2.65
C ALA A 160 12.45 -1.11 -1.72
N LEU A 161 13.36 -0.56 -0.93
CA LEU A 161 13.97 -1.31 0.17
C LEU A 161 13.15 -1.11 1.44
N TRP A 162 12.41 -2.12 1.86
CA TRP A 162 11.63 -2.12 3.09
C TRP A 162 11.44 -3.52 3.63
N ARG A 163 10.94 -3.65 4.83
CA ARG A 163 10.72 -4.93 5.48
C ARG A 163 9.28 -5.02 5.95
N VAL A 164 8.71 -6.21 5.87
CA VAL A 164 7.42 -6.53 6.47
C VAL A 164 7.46 -7.94 7.04
N ARG A 165 6.79 -8.11 8.17
CA ARG A 165 6.45 -9.42 8.74
C ARG A 165 4.99 -9.39 9.14
N THR A 166 4.36 -10.54 9.06
CA THR A 166 2.94 -10.69 9.36
C THR A 166 2.73 -11.85 10.30
N HIS A 167 1.77 -11.68 11.20
CA HIS A 167 1.28 -12.75 12.05
C HIS A 167 -0.21 -12.98 11.80
N ARG A 168 -0.61 -14.24 11.66
CA ARG A 168 -2.00 -14.67 11.42
C ARG A 168 -2.51 -15.45 12.62
N GLY A 169 -3.59 -14.94 13.22
CA GLY A 169 -4.19 -15.51 14.44
C GLY A 169 -5.69 -15.74 14.31
N ASP A 170 -6.30 -16.07 15.42
CA ASP A 170 -7.74 -16.35 15.49
C ASP A 170 -8.60 -15.08 15.50
N SER A 171 -8.00 -13.91 15.71
CA SER A 171 -8.66 -12.59 15.68
C SER A 171 -8.37 -11.79 14.41
N GLY A 172 -7.75 -12.39 13.40
CA GLY A 172 -7.35 -11.74 12.15
C GLY A 172 -5.86 -11.87 11.88
N TRP A 173 -5.24 -10.82 11.35
CA TRP A 173 -3.81 -10.78 11.09
C TRP A 173 -3.20 -9.42 11.39
N MET A 174 -1.92 -9.41 11.63
CA MET A 174 -1.13 -8.22 11.89
C MET A 174 -0.04 -8.07 10.82
N ALA A 175 0.29 -6.83 10.52
CA ALA A 175 1.45 -6.49 9.70
C ALA A 175 2.34 -5.51 10.47
N GLU A 176 3.61 -5.82 10.51
CA GLU A 176 4.66 -4.95 11.03
C GLU A 176 5.58 -4.56 9.89
N ILE A 177 5.59 -3.28 9.56
CA ILE A 177 6.32 -2.70 8.43
C ILE A 177 7.43 -1.81 8.96
N ALA A 178 8.63 -1.92 8.39
CA ALA A 178 9.74 -1.01 8.65
C ALA A 178 10.31 -0.49 7.33
N ILE A 179 10.25 0.82 7.14
CA ILE A 179 10.74 1.50 5.94
C ILE A 179 11.94 2.36 6.34
N PRO A 180 13.13 2.09 5.81
CA PRO A 180 14.28 2.97 6.03
C PRO A 180 14.00 4.37 5.47
N TRP A 181 14.42 5.41 6.18
CA TRP A 181 14.22 6.79 5.70
C TRP A 181 14.81 7.04 4.31
N GLN A 182 15.90 6.37 3.97
CA GLN A 182 16.52 6.47 2.64
C GLN A 182 15.66 5.93 1.49
N THR A 183 14.61 5.14 1.78
CA THR A 183 13.64 4.66 0.80
C THR A 183 12.58 5.70 0.51
N LEU A 184 12.28 6.55 1.49
CA LEU A 184 11.23 7.56 1.41
C LEU A 184 11.75 8.83 0.73
N ARG A 185 10.89 9.46 -0.05
CA ARG A 185 11.16 10.72 -0.72
C ARG A 185 10.47 11.85 0.02
N TYR A 186 11.23 12.81 0.45
CA TYR A 186 10.74 14.00 1.16
C TYR A 186 11.74 15.14 1.00
N PRO A 187 11.31 16.42 1.14
CA PRO A 187 12.18 17.56 0.94
C PRO A 187 13.17 17.70 2.08
N LYS A 188 14.31 18.31 1.79
CA LYS A 188 15.17 18.87 2.83
C LYS A 188 14.54 20.18 3.29
N THR A 189 14.15 20.26 4.55
CA THR A 189 13.57 21.45 5.16
C THR A 189 14.35 21.85 6.41
N SER A 190 14.21 23.12 6.80
CA SER A 190 14.69 23.62 8.08
C SER A 190 13.82 23.17 9.25
N ASP A 191 12.57 22.79 8.97
CA ASP A 191 11.63 22.37 10.01
C ASP A 191 12.02 20.97 10.52
N SER A 192 12.22 20.87 11.81
CA SER A 192 12.56 19.61 12.47
C SER A 192 11.39 18.63 12.48
N VAL A 193 10.16 19.14 12.50
CA VAL A 193 8.93 18.34 12.54
C VAL A 193 8.17 18.52 11.23
N GLN A 194 7.82 17.40 10.61
CA GLN A 194 7.10 17.36 9.35
C GLN A 194 5.73 16.70 9.51
N SER A 195 4.83 17.03 8.57
CA SER A 195 3.55 16.38 8.39
C SER A 195 3.40 15.96 6.94
N TRP A 196 3.08 14.67 6.71
CA TRP A 196 2.99 14.09 5.36
C TRP A 196 1.56 13.68 5.03
N GLY A 197 1.20 13.72 3.76
CA GLY A 197 0.01 13.04 3.29
C GLY A 197 0.12 11.54 3.57
N PHE A 198 -0.97 10.93 4.09
CA PHE A 198 -0.96 9.55 4.55
C PHE A 198 -2.31 8.88 4.38
N ASN A 199 -2.32 7.69 3.79
CA ASN A 199 -3.51 6.87 3.78
C ASN A 199 -3.16 5.38 3.94
N ILE A 200 -4.12 4.62 4.46
CA ILE A 200 -4.05 3.16 4.54
C ILE A 200 -5.34 2.59 3.98
N ILE A 201 -5.19 1.57 3.15
CA ILE A 201 -6.30 0.77 2.62
C ILE A 201 -6.16 -0.67 3.10
N ARG A 202 -7.28 -1.29 3.45
CA ARG A 202 -7.39 -2.73 3.65
C ARG A 202 -8.45 -3.30 2.72
N ASN A 203 -8.10 -4.36 2.04
CA ASN A 203 -9.05 -5.18 1.29
C ASN A 203 -9.24 -6.53 2.00
N ARG A 204 -10.47 -6.85 2.34
CA ARG A 204 -10.91 -8.17 2.81
C ARG A 204 -11.63 -8.89 1.69
N ARG A 205 -10.93 -9.81 1.05
CA ARG A 205 -11.42 -10.45 -0.17
C ARG A 205 -12.66 -11.32 0.03
N LEU A 206 -12.78 -11.98 1.18
CA LEU A 206 -13.90 -12.88 1.47
C LEU A 206 -15.26 -12.17 1.38
N SER A 207 -15.34 -10.90 1.77
CA SER A 207 -16.57 -10.08 1.70
C SER A 207 -16.52 -8.99 0.63
N ASN A 208 -15.41 -8.89 -0.13
CA ASN A 208 -15.13 -7.76 -1.03
C ASN A 208 -15.27 -6.40 -0.31
N GLU A 209 -14.87 -6.37 0.95
CA GLU A 209 -14.87 -5.16 1.75
C GLU A 209 -13.52 -4.43 1.59
N THR A 210 -13.58 -3.23 1.09
CA THR A 210 -12.44 -2.31 1.03
C THR A 210 -12.70 -1.17 2.00
N THR A 211 -11.75 -0.94 2.92
CA THR A 211 -11.82 0.11 3.93
C THR A 211 -10.58 0.97 3.89
N ALA A 212 -10.69 2.26 4.23
CA ALA A 212 -9.57 3.18 4.26
C ALA A 212 -9.53 4.01 5.55
N PHE A 213 -8.32 4.39 5.97
CA PHE A 213 -8.10 5.32 7.07
C PHE A 213 -8.68 6.69 6.74
N SER A 214 -8.36 7.26 5.58
CA SER A 214 -8.99 8.47 5.06
C SER A 214 -9.85 8.08 3.86
N PRO A 215 -11.19 8.24 3.94
CA PRO A 215 -12.08 7.81 2.87
C PRO A 215 -11.98 8.70 1.64
N PHE A 216 -12.14 8.08 0.49
CA PHE A 216 -12.10 8.72 -0.83
C PHE A 216 -13.23 8.17 -1.72
N PRO A 217 -13.65 8.88 -2.77
CA PRO A 217 -14.65 8.36 -3.70
C PRO A 217 -14.15 7.09 -4.40
N ARG A 218 -15.03 6.06 -4.50
CA ARG A 218 -14.65 4.74 -5.07
C ARG A 218 -14.14 4.77 -6.52
N SER A 219 -14.39 5.86 -7.24
CA SER A 219 -13.88 6.09 -8.60
C SER A 219 -12.38 6.40 -8.64
N PHE A 220 -11.78 6.70 -7.49
CA PHE A 220 -10.37 7.04 -7.39
C PHE A 220 -9.56 5.93 -6.72
N LYS A 221 -8.24 6.02 -6.83
CA LYS A 221 -7.30 5.14 -6.12
C LYS A 221 -7.00 5.72 -4.73
N PHE A 222 -6.67 4.85 -3.76
CA PHE A 222 -6.26 5.30 -2.42
C PHE A 222 -4.92 6.07 -2.40
N THR A 223 -4.18 6.01 -3.50
CA THR A 223 -2.94 6.76 -3.72
C THR A 223 -3.18 8.19 -4.19
N ARG A 224 -4.44 8.59 -4.33
CA ARG A 224 -4.80 9.97 -4.63
C ARG A 224 -4.72 10.82 -3.36
N MET A 225 -3.65 11.60 -3.26
CA MET A 225 -3.23 12.21 -2.00
C MET A 225 -4.01 13.45 -1.60
N ASP A 226 -4.80 14.04 -2.50
CA ASP A 226 -5.75 15.12 -2.14
C ASP A 226 -6.83 14.64 -1.13
N TYR A 227 -7.20 13.35 -1.17
CA TYR A 227 -8.10 12.70 -0.21
C TYR A 227 -7.38 12.07 1.00
N ALA A 228 -6.06 12.07 1.02
CA ALA A 228 -5.32 11.48 2.12
C ALA A 228 -5.50 12.26 3.42
N GLY A 229 -5.42 11.55 4.53
CA GLY A 229 -5.22 12.14 5.84
C GLY A 229 -3.79 12.66 6.02
N MET A 230 -3.44 12.99 7.24
CA MET A 230 -2.14 13.52 7.62
C MET A 230 -1.47 12.60 8.65
N LEU A 231 -0.21 12.28 8.42
CA LEU A 231 0.69 11.71 9.42
C LEU A 231 1.55 12.84 9.99
N GLU A 232 1.40 13.10 11.27
CA GLU A 232 1.99 14.24 11.95
C GLU A 232 3.08 13.84 12.95
N GLY A 233 3.93 14.80 13.29
CA GLY A 233 4.97 14.63 14.30
C GLY A 233 6.16 13.81 13.82
N LEU A 234 6.42 13.76 12.52
CA LEU A 234 7.60 13.10 11.95
C LEU A 234 8.84 13.98 12.09
N GLU A 235 9.96 13.36 12.45
CA GLU A 235 11.29 13.98 12.49
C GLU A 235 12.27 13.20 11.61
N PRO A 236 12.07 13.22 10.27
CA PRO A 236 12.93 12.48 9.38
C PRO A 236 14.35 13.06 9.37
N PRO A 237 15.40 12.22 9.28
CA PRO A 237 16.76 12.72 9.09
C PRO A 237 16.87 13.46 7.76
N PRO A 238 17.84 14.37 7.59
CA PRO A 238 18.08 15.00 6.30
C PRO A 238 18.24 13.96 5.19
N PRO A 239 17.56 14.13 4.02
CA PRO A 239 17.70 13.20 2.91
C PRO A 239 19.14 13.13 2.45
N ARG A 240 19.62 11.91 2.18
CA ARG A 240 20.98 11.63 1.74
C ARG A 240 20.95 11.00 0.34
N PRO A 241 21.95 11.27 -0.50
CA PRO A 241 22.14 10.49 -1.72
C PRO A 241 22.21 9.01 -1.39
N ASN A 242 21.53 8.19 -2.16
CA ASN A 242 21.53 6.74 -1.98
C ASN A 242 22.01 6.06 -3.26
N ILE A 243 23.01 5.19 -3.14
CA ILE A 243 23.52 4.37 -4.25
C ILE A 243 23.22 2.92 -3.92
N ARG A 244 22.47 2.26 -4.79
CA ARG A 244 22.20 0.83 -4.72
C ARG A 244 22.92 0.13 -5.85
N LEU A 245 23.69 -0.89 -5.52
CA LEU A 245 24.35 -1.77 -6.47
C LEU A 245 23.69 -3.13 -6.39
N GLN A 246 23.26 -3.67 -7.51
CA GLN A 246 22.58 -4.95 -7.60
C GLN A 246 23.20 -5.82 -8.69
N PRO A 247 24.32 -6.53 -8.39
CA PRO A 247 24.85 -7.52 -9.31
C PRO A 247 23.93 -8.73 -9.38
N TYR A 248 23.82 -9.35 -10.56
CA TYR A 248 23.07 -10.59 -10.72
C TYR A 248 23.79 -11.60 -11.62
N VAL A 249 23.49 -12.85 -11.39
CA VAL A 249 23.88 -14.00 -12.23
C VAL A 249 22.61 -14.80 -12.48
N LEU A 250 22.25 -14.96 -13.74
CA LEU A 250 21.10 -15.76 -14.16
C LEU A 250 21.60 -17.00 -14.90
N GLY A 251 21.28 -18.18 -14.39
CA GLY A 251 21.47 -19.45 -15.08
C GLY A 251 20.13 -20.01 -15.55
N SER A 252 20.00 -20.36 -16.83
CA SER A 252 18.85 -21.09 -17.33
C SER A 252 19.27 -22.44 -17.87
N TYR A 253 18.48 -23.47 -17.51
CA TYR A 253 18.62 -24.82 -18.02
C TYR A 253 17.27 -25.29 -18.54
N ASP A 254 17.15 -25.41 -19.86
CA ASP A 254 15.93 -25.85 -20.51
C ASP A 254 16.07 -27.30 -21.02
N ARG A 255 15.20 -28.20 -20.57
CA ARG A 255 15.15 -29.58 -21.02
C ARG A 255 13.82 -29.84 -21.72
N TYR A 256 13.90 -30.04 -23.01
CA TYR A 256 12.76 -30.41 -23.85
C TYR A 256 12.64 -31.92 -23.96
N LYS A 257 11.51 -32.51 -23.53
CA LYS A 257 11.16 -33.90 -23.81
C LYS A 257 10.40 -33.95 -25.15
N ASN A 258 10.81 -34.90 -26.05
CA ASN A 258 10.12 -35.22 -27.32
C ASN A 258 10.30 -34.19 -28.47
N PHE A 259 11.38 -33.41 -28.47
CA PHE A 259 11.77 -32.64 -29.66
C PHE A 259 13.01 -33.23 -30.33
N PRO A 260 13.10 -33.26 -31.68
CA PRO A 260 14.30 -33.70 -32.39
C PRO A 260 15.49 -32.78 -32.01
N ALA A 261 16.66 -33.36 -31.80
CA ALA A 261 17.87 -32.64 -31.38
C ALA A 261 18.27 -31.50 -32.34
N SER A 262 17.81 -31.51 -33.58
CA SER A 262 18.06 -30.49 -34.60
C SER A 262 17.23 -29.22 -34.43
N VAL A 263 16.23 -29.23 -33.54
CA VAL A 263 15.29 -28.08 -33.33
C VAL A 263 15.48 -27.45 -31.94
N VAL A 264 16.30 -28.04 -31.07
CA VAL A 264 16.50 -27.56 -29.70
C VAL A 264 17.65 -26.59 -29.67
N PRO A 265 17.42 -25.29 -29.32
CA PRO A 265 18.51 -24.32 -29.09
C PRO A 265 19.37 -24.75 -27.92
N GLU A 266 20.57 -24.18 -27.83
CA GLU A 266 21.49 -24.41 -26.70
C GLU A 266 20.75 -24.29 -25.34
N GLN A 267 20.86 -25.32 -24.53
CA GLN A 267 20.03 -25.56 -23.36
C GLN A 267 20.57 -24.90 -22.07
N ASN A 268 21.79 -24.38 -22.11
CA ASN A 268 22.41 -23.77 -20.96
C ASN A 268 22.82 -22.34 -21.30
N LYS A 269 22.20 -21.39 -20.64
CA LYS A 269 22.56 -19.97 -20.76
C LYS A 269 22.94 -19.44 -19.42
N MET A 270 24.09 -18.79 -19.32
CA MET A 270 24.51 -18.03 -18.15
C MET A 270 24.62 -16.56 -18.56
N VAL A 271 23.91 -15.69 -17.86
CA VAL A 271 23.96 -14.25 -18.06
C VAL A 271 24.40 -13.61 -16.74
N THR A 272 25.35 -12.71 -16.82
CA THR A 272 25.81 -11.90 -15.72
C THR A 272 25.54 -10.45 -16.03
N GLY A 273 25.09 -9.70 -15.07
CA GLY A 273 24.82 -8.27 -15.23
C GLY A 273 24.77 -7.56 -13.90
N GLY A 274 24.39 -6.31 -13.94
CA GLY A 274 24.26 -5.51 -12.74
C GLY A 274 23.47 -4.24 -12.99
N GLU A 275 22.93 -3.70 -11.91
CA GLU A 275 22.18 -2.46 -11.90
C GLU A 275 22.76 -1.51 -10.85
N ILE A 276 22.88 -0.24 -11.20
CA ILE A 276 23.28 0.84 -10.31
C ILE A 276 22.16 1.85 -10.28
N LYS A 277 21.47 1.96 -9.13
CA LYS A 277 20.48 3.02 -8.90
C LYS A 277 21.07 4.08 -7.98
N TRP A 278 21.19 5.28 -8.49
CA TRP A 278 21.74 6.40 -7.75
C TRP A 278 20.67 7.48 -7.57
N ALA A 279 20.12 7.58 -6.36
CA ALA A 279 19.30 8.71 -5.97
C ALA A 279 20.21 9.91 -5.65
N ILE A 280 20.39 10.78 -6.63
CA ILE A 280 21.23 11.99 -6.52
C ILE A 280 20.61 12.96 -5.52
N ASN A 281 19.31 13.11 -5.58
CA ASN A 281 18.48 13.89 -4.65
C ASN A 281 17.03 13.32 -4.68
N PRO A 282 16.11 13.80 -3.83
CA PRO A 282 14.74 13.27 -3.77
C PRO A 282 13.97 13.29 -5.11
N ASN A 283 14.36 14.17 -6.04
CA ASN A 283 13.67 14.38 -7.31
C ASN A 283 14.36 13.70 -8.50
N ASN A 284 15.64 13.32 -8.38
CA ASN A 284 16.44 12.80 -9.50
C ASN A 284 17.08 11.45 -9.13
N ILE A 285 16.77 10.44 -9.93
CA ILE A 285 17.38 9.11 -9.85
C ILE A 285 18.02 8.80 -11.18
N LEU A 286 19.26 8.33 -11.13
CA LEU A 286 19.98 7.76 -12.28
C LEU A 286 19.96 6.25 -12.15
N ASP A 287 19.52 5.57 -13.19
CA ASP A 287 19.49 4.12 -13.29
C ASP A 287 20.39 3.67 -14.43
N LEU A 288 21.35 2.81 -14.15
CA LEU A 288 22.31 2.26 -15.10
C LEU A 288 22.24 0.74 -15.03
N THR A 289 21.89 0.11 -16.16
CA THR A 289 21.81 -1.36 -16.28
C THR A 289 22.88 -1.84 -17.23
N PHE A 290 23.60 -2.89 -16.83
CA PHE A 290 24.64 -3.56 -17.61
C PHE A 290 24.25 -5.03 -17.78
N ASN A 291 24.13 -5.48 -19.04
CA ASN A 291 23.84 -6.86 -19.45
C ASN A 291 24.96 -7.42 -20.30
#